data_87ea6ed28b94af210777bc705d58c9d6
#
_entry.id   87ea6ed28b94af210777bc705d58c9d6
#
_cell.length_a   1.000
_cell.length_b   1.000
_cell.length_c   1.000
_cell.angle_alpha   90.00
_cell.angle_beta   90.00
_cell.angle_gamma   90.00
#
_symmetry.space_group_name_H-M   'P 1'
#
loop_
_entity.id
_entity.type
_entity.pdbx_description
1 polymer ?
#
loop_
_entity_poly.entity_id
_entity_poly.type
_entity_poly.pdbx_seq_one_letter_code
_entity_poly.pdbx_strand_id
1 'polypeptide(L)'
;FRKQREKVIPSASGRVLEIGIGSGLNFNYYNKENVSEVFAVEPDGILLEKAQQNAKINNINLNVQQLKAEELPFDNNSFDTIISTYTMCSIPGLSSAMSEINRVVKPNGKLLFSEHGKSPDMNVFKWQKRMNGIQKRIAGGCHLDVDIPNEIIKANFKLNKIDSMYVPGPKFLSYHYWGVANPLK
;
A
#
# COMPACT_ATOMS: atom_id res chain seq x y z
N PHE A 1 -1.41 13.39 -0.05
CA PHE A 1 -1.50 12.08 -0.75
C PHE A 1 -0.74 12.06 -2.08
N ARG A 2 -0.89 13.09 -2.93
CA ARG A 2 -0.23 13.16 -4.25
C ARG A 2 1.30 13.17 -4.14
N LYS A 3 1.84 14.09 -3.35
CA LYS A 3 3.31 14.28 -3.18
C LYS A 3 4.04 13.03 -2.66
N GLN A 4 3.39 12.20 -1.85
CA GLN A 4 3.99 10.97 -1.34
C GLN A 4 4.05 9.90 -2.42
N ARG A 5 3.01 9.76 -3.27
CA ARG A 5 3.03 8.87 -4.44
C ARG A 5 4.14 9.25 -5.41
N GLU A 6 4.30 10.53 -5.71
CA GLU A 6 5.37 11.06 -6.58
C GLU A 6 6.79 10.69 -6.11
N LYS A 7 6.98 10.50 -4.79
CA LYS A 7 8.29 10.14 -4.22
C LYS A 7 8.59 8.64 -4.28
N VAL A 8 7.58 7.80 -4.30
CA VAL A 8 7.73 6.35 -4.11
C VAL A 8 7.45 5.58 -5.40
N ILE A 9 6.32 5.84 -6.06
CA ILE A 9 5.85 5.06 -7.19
C ILE A 9 6.79 5.07 -8.41
N PRO A 10 7.48 6.18 -8.77
CA PRO A 10 8.41 6.18 -9.91
C PRO A 10 9.57 5.17 -9.80
N SER A 11 9.85 4.67 -8.59
CA SER A 11 10.87 3.64 -8.39
C SER A 11 10.36 2.20 -8.64
N ALA A 12 9.08 2.01 -8.98
CA ALA A 12 8.54 0.71 -9.36
C ALA A 12 9.21 0.20 -10.64
N SER A 13 9.47 -1.10 -10.71
CA SER A 13 10.10 -1.75 -11.84
C SER A 13 9.72 -3.22 -11.98
N GLY A 14 9.84 -3.74 -13.21
CA GLY A 14 9.57 -5.13 -13.53
C GLY A 14 8.09 -5.47 -13.42
N ARG A 15 7.79 -6.66 -12.94
CA ARG A 15 6.45 -7.16 -12.67
C ARG A 15 5.96 -6.63 -11.34
N VAL A 16 4.92 -5.80 -11.37
CA VAL A 16 4.38 -5.06 -10.21
C VAL A 16 3.11 -5.71 -9.70
N LEU A 17 2.95 -5.84 -8.38
CA LEU A 17 1.67 -6.13 -7.73
C LEU A 17 1.24 -4.95 -6.85
N GLU A 18 0.08 -4.39 -7.11
CA GLU A 18 -0.52 -3.34 -6.30
C GLU A 18 -1.60 -3.90 -5.38
N ILE A 19 -1.44 -3.70 -4.07
CA ILE A 19 -2.36 -4.14 -3.03
C ILE A 19 -3.36 -3.02 -2.76
N GLY A 20 -4.66 -3.30 -2.96
CA GLY A 20 -5.71 -2.30 -2.80
C GLY A 20 -5.57 -1.16 -3.79
N ILE A 21 -5.63 -1.49 -5.08
CA ILE A 21 -5.42 -0.52 -6.17
C ILE A 21 -6.42 0.65 -6.15
N GLY A 22 -7.58 0.44 -5.52
CA GLY A 22 -8.65 1.43 -5.52
C GLY A 22 -9.07 1.78 -6.96
N SER A 23 -9.12 3.05 -7.28
CA SER A 23 -9.43 3.54 -8.64
C SER A 23 -8.21 3.71 -9.55
N GLY A 24 -7.03 3.20 -9.18
CA GLY A 24 -5.83 3.29 -10.03
C GLY A 24 -5.11 4.64 -9.94
N LEU A 25 -5.12 5.30 -8.79
CA LEU A 25 -4.50 6.62 -8.61
C LEU A 25 -2.98 6.64 -8.78
N ASN A 26 -2.33 5.48 -8.76
CA ASN A 26 -0.88 5.35 -8.92
C ASN A 26 -0.44 5.34 -10.39
N PHE A 27 -1.33 5.10 -11.34
CA PHE A 27 -0.99 4.96 -12.76
C PHE A 27 -0.26 6.16 -13.36
N ASN A 28 -0.57 7.37 -12.90
CA ASN A 28 0.08 8.60 -13.34
C ASN A 28 1.55 8.74 -12.90
N TYR A 29 2.00 7.88 -11.99
CA TYR A 29 3.33 7.97 -11.38
C TYR A 29 4.26 6.83 -11.78
N TYR A 30 3.75 5.80 -12.48
CA TYR A 30 4.60 4.74 -13.00
C TYR A 30 5.58 5.25 -14.05
N ASN A 31 6.85 4.87 -13.91
CA ASN A 31 7.76 4.94 -15.04
C ASN A 31 7.50 3.74 -15.96
N LYS A 32 6.79 3.99 -17.06
CA LYS A 32 6.33 2.93 -17.99
C LYS A 32 7.46 2.21 -18.71
N GLU A 33 8.64 2.80 -18.79
CA GLU A 33 9.82 2.15 -19.34
C GLU A 33 10.38 1.06 -18.42
N ASN A 34 10.16 1.21 -17.11
CA ASN A 34 10.68 0.30 -16.09
C ASN A 34 9.65 -0.75 -15.64
N VAL A 35 8.36 -0.53 -15.89
CA VAL A 35 7.27 -1.44 -15.47
C VAL A 35 6.81 -2.27 -16.66
N SER A 36 6.96 -3.60 -16.57
CA SER A 36 6.56 -4.51 -17.65
C SER A 36 5.05 -4.80 -17.66
N GLU A 37 4.49 -5.04 -16.49
CA GLU A 37 3.06 -5.32 -16.30
C GLU A 37 2.64 -5.02 -14.87
N VAL A 38 1.37 -4.69 -14.67
CA VAL A 38 0.79 -4.41 -13.36
C VAL A 38 -0.31 -5.42 -13.05
N PHE A 39 -0.11 -6.18 -11.99
CA PHE A 39 -1.16 -6.95 -11.33
C PHE A 39 -1.71 -6.14 -10.17
N ALA A 40 -2.97 -6.35 -9.86
CA ALA A 40 -3.58 -5.70 -8.71
C ALA A 40 -4.67 -6.55 -8.08
N VAL A 41 -4.87 -6.36 -6.78
CA VAL A 41 -6.00 -6.90 -6.04
C VAL A 41 -6.79 -5.77 -5.39
N GLU A 42 -8.12 -5.87 -5.47
CA GLU A 42 -9.06 -4.90 -4.89
C GLU A 42 -10.37 -5.63 -4.53
N PRO A 43 -10.79 -5.64 -3.27
CA PRO A 43 -12.03 -6.31 -2.88
C PRO A 43 -13.31 -5.57 -3.33
N ASP A 44 -13.25 -4.26 -3.57
CA ASP A 44 -14.37 -3.45 -4.01
C ASP A 44 -14.50 -3.49 -5.54
N GLY A 45 -15.56 -4.14 -6.05
CA GLY A 45 -15.80 -4.26 -7.48
C GLY A 45 -16.00 -2.93 -8.21
N ILE A 46 -16.58 -1.92 -7.55
CA ILE A 46 -16.79 -0.59 -8.16
C ILE A 46 -15.45 0.13 -8.35
N LEU A 47 -14.57 0.03 -7.36
CA LEU A 47 -13.22 0.60 -7.46
C LEU A 47 -12.40 -0.14 -8.52
N LEU A 48 -12.53 -1.45 -8.60
CA LEU A 48 -11.88 -2.29 -9.59
C LEU A 48 -12.28 -1.91 -11.02
N GLU A 49 -13.57 -1.70 -11.31
CA GLU A 49 -14.04 -1.24 -12.61
C GLU A 49 -13.44 0.13 -12.98
N LYS A 50 -13.37 1.06 -12.02
CA LYS A 50 -12.72 2.36 -12.20
C LYS A 50 -11.22 2.22 -12.49
N ALA A 51 -10.54 1.31 -11.80
CA ALA A 51 -9.13 1.03 -12.06
C ALA A 51 -8.92 0.52 -13.49
N GLN A 52 -9.76 -0.39 -13.98
CA GLN A 52 -9.69 -0.90 -15.36
C GLN A 52 -9.88 0.21 -16.39
N GLN A 53 -10.85 1.11 -16.17
CA GLN A 53 -11.07 2.28 -17.04
C GLN A 53 -9.86 3.22 -17.03
N ASN A 54 -9.34 3.54 -15.85
CA ASN A 54 -8.17 4.41 -15.70
C ASN A 54 -6.88 3.78 -16.26
N ALA A 55 -6.73 2.46 -16.19
CA ALA A 55 -5.61 1.75 -16.81
C ALA A 55 -5.57 1.93 -18.32
N LYS A 56 -6.74 1.82 -18.98
CA LYS A 56 -6.88 2.07 -20.43
C LYS A 56 -6.48 3.50 -20.78
N ILE A 57 -6.96 4.49 -20.04
CA ILE A 57 -6.63 5.92 -20.26
C ILE A 57 -5.12 6.16 -20.11
N ASN A 58 -4.49 5.47 -19.16
CA ASN A 58 -3.06 5.62 -18.88
C ASN A 58 -2.16 4.67 -19.69
N ASN A 59 -2.71 3.84 -20.58
CA ASN A 59 -1.96 2.81 -21.31
C ASN A 59 -1.14 1.90 -20.37
N ILE A 60 -1.76 1.42 -19.31
CA ILE A 60 -1.18 0.45 -18.36
C ILE A 60 -1.71 -0.94 -18.71
N ASN A 61 -0.79 -1.90 -18.88
CA ASN A 61 -1.13 -3.31 -18.99
C ASN A 61 -1.50 -3.84 -17.59
N LEU A 62 -2.81 -3.83 -17.28
CA LEU A 62 -3.35 -4.15 -15.96
C LEU A 62 -4.06 -5.49 -15.96
N ASN A 63 -3.61 -6.39 -15.07
CA ASN A 63 -4.31 -7.60 -14.65
C ASN A 63 -4.86 -7.40 -13.25
N VAL A 64 -6.16 -7.24 -13.10
CA VAL A 64 -6.78 -6.99 -11.79
C VAL A 64 -7.74 -8.10 -11.40
N GLN A 65 -7.73 -8.46 -10.12
CA GLN A 65 -8.59 -9.48 -9.54
C GLN A 65 -9.35 -8.93 -8.32
N GLN A 66 -10.63 -9.31 -8.21
CA GLN A 66 -11.45 -8.93 -7.05
C GLN A 66 -11.15 -9.87 -5.89
N LEU A 67 -10.10 -9.57 -5.14
CA LEU A 67 -9.58 -10.41 -4.05
C LEU A 67 -9.13 -9.56 -2.87
N LYS A 68 -9.03 -10.24 -1.71
CA LYS A 68 -8.40 -9.68 -0.52
C LYS A 68 -6.90 -9.99 -0.52
N ALA A 69 -6.12 -9.13 0.13
CA ALA A 69 -4.68 -9.27 0.21
C ALA A 69 -4.19 -10.40 1.13
N GLU A 70 -5.09 -10.94 1.95
CA GLU A 70 -4.80 -12.02 2.90
C GLU A 70 -4.59 -13.39 2.24
N GLU A 71 -5.02 -13.55 0.96
CA GLU A 71 -4.88 -14.76 0.16
C GLU A 71 -4.58 -14.37 -1.29
N LEU A 72 -3.31 -14.40 -1.68
CA LEU A 72 -2.89 -14.02 -3.02
C LEU A 72 -2.69 -15.26 -3.91
N PRO A 73 -3.39 -15.39 -5.04
CA PRO A 73 -3.32 -16.56 -5.93
C PRO A 73 -2.11 -16.51 -6.86
N PHE A 74 -0.97 -16.11 -6.32
CA PHE A 74 0.29 -15.99 -7.06
C PHE A 74 1.34 -16.90 -6.45
N ASP A 75 2.24 -17.38 -7.30
CA ASP A 75 3.37 -18.20 -6.87
C ASP A 75 4.36 -17.39 -6.00
N ASN A 76 5.15 -18.10 -5.20
CA ASN A 76 6.23 -17.50 -4.44
C ASN A 76 7.21 -16.77 -5.38
N ASN A 77 7.73 -15.62 -4.93
CA ASN A 77 8.75 -14.86 -5.65
C ASN A 77 8.35 -14.49 -7.09
N SER A 78 7.10 -14.04 -7.29
CA SER A 78 6.52 -13.70 -8.59
C SER A 78 6.73 -12.26 -9.01
N PHE A 79 6.91 -11.34 -8.06
CA PHE A 79 6.90 -9.91 -8.32
C PHE A 79 8.23 -9.22 -7.98
N ASP A 80 8.64 -8.30 -8.85
CA ASP A 80 9.83 -7.47 -8.65
C ASP A 80 9.52 -6.31 -7.70
N THR A 81 8.29 -5.78 -7.78
CA THR A 81 7.83 -4.68 -6.94
C THR A 81 6.43 -4.95 -6.40
N ILE A 82 6.25 -4.80 -5.10
CA ILE A 82 4.92 -4.72 -4.48
C ILE A 82 4.66 -3.25 -4.12
N ILE A 83 3.42 -2.79 -4.30
CA ILE A 83 3.00 -1.43 -3.95
C ILE A 83 1.81 -1.51 -2.99
N SER A 84 1.86 -0.73 -1.92
CA SER A 84 0.73 -0.47 -1.04
C SER A 84 0.61 1.02 -0.76
N THR A 85 -0.53 1.61 -1.09
CA THR A 85 -0.77 3.04 -0.86
C THR A 85 -2.14 3.30 -0.24
N TYR A 86 -2.14 3.71 1.03
CA TYR A 86 -3.37 4.01 1.81
C TYR A 86 -4.32 2.81 1.90
N THR A 87 -3.74 1.62 2.05
CA THR A 87 -4.44 0.33 2.05
C THR A 87 -4.21 -0.46 3.33
N MET A 88 -2.96 -0.53 3.84
CA MET A 88 -2.61 -1.34 5.02
C MET A 88 -3.50 -1.03 6.23
N CYS A 89 -3.90 0.21 6.40
CA CYS A 89 -4.77 0.63 7.50
C CYS A 89 -6.19 0.05 7.44
N SER A 90 -6.63 -0.43 6.28
CA SER A 90 -7.98 -0.93 6.04
C SER A 90 -8.07 -2.46 5.89
N ILE A 91 -6.93 -3.16 5.87
CA ILE A 91 -6.87 -4.62 5.76
C ILE A 91 -7.16 -5.25 7.13
N PRO A 92 -8.26 -6.01 7.30
CA PRO A 92 -8.60 -6.62 8.60
C PRO A 92 -7.53 -7.60 9.08
N GLY A 93 -7.03 -8.45 8.18
CA GLY A 93 -5.99 -9.45 8.43
C GLY A 93 -4.59 -8.94 8.02
N LEU A 94 -4.18 -7.75 8.45
CA LEU A 94 -2.92 -7.13 7.99
C LEU A 94 -1.69 -8.04 8.13
N SER A 95 -1.58 -8.80 9.23
CA SER A 95 -0.47 -9.72 9.42
C SER A 95 -0.42 -10.82 8.35
N SER A 96 -1.59 -11.41 8.01
CA SER A 96 -1.70 -12.42 6.93
C SER A 96 -1.40 -11.81 5.58
N ALA A 97 -1.94 -10.63 5.28
CA ALA A 97 -1.65 -9.91 4.05
C ALA A 97 -0.16 -9.58 3.89
N MET A 98 0.49 -9.12 4.96
CA MET A 98 1.93 -8.83 4.94
C MET A 98 2.78 -10.10 4.77
N SER A 99 2.34 -11.26 5.29
CA SER A 99 2.98 -12.55 5.04
C SER A 99 2.86 -12.97 3.57
N GLU A 100 1.68 -12.79 2.97
CA GLU A 100 1.46 -13.05 1.55
C GLU A 100 2.30 -12.10 0.67
N ILE A 101 2.34 -10.81 1.00
CA ILE A 101 3.20 -9.81 0.34
C ILE A 101 4.67 -10.27 0.37
N ASN A 102 5.15 -10.72 1.53
CA ASN A 102 6.51 -11.26 1.64
C ASN A 102 6.68 -12.53 0.81
N ARG A 103 5.71 -13.44 0.79
CA ARG A 103 5.78 -14.68 0.02
C ARG A 103 5.92 -14.43 -1.47
N VAL A 104 5.13 -13.53 -2.02
CA VAL A 104 5.04 -13.29 -3.47
C VAL A 104 6.11 -12.34 -4.02
N VAL A 105 6.73 -11.49 -3.20
CA VAL A 105 7.84 -10.64 -3.65
C VAL A 105 9.10 -11.49 -3.86
N LYS A 106 9.88 -11.19 -4.89
CA LYS A 106 11.17 -11.85 -5.16
C LYS A 106 12.21 -11.52 -4.08
N PRO A 107 13.24 -12.36 -3.86
CA PRO A 107 14.30 -12.07 -2.89
C PRO A 107 15.01 -10.72 -3.14
N ASN A 108 15.22 -10.36 -4.40
CA ASN A 108 15.79 -9.07 -4.80
C ASN A 108 14.71 -8.01 -5.10
N GLY A 109 13.45 -8.29 -4.79
CA GLY A 109 12.34 -7.38 -4.99
C GLY A 109 12.23 -6.33 -3.90
N LYS A 110 11.19 -5.52 -3.98
CA LYS A 110 10.94 -4.42 -3.03
C LYS A 110 9.45 -4.21 -2.76
N LEU A 111 9.17 -3.73 -1.55
CA LEU A 111 7.89 -3.17 -1.16
C LEU A 111 8.00 -1.64 -1.17
N LEU A 112 7.19 -0.99 -1.98
CA LEU A 112 6.98 0.45 -2.01
C LEU A 112 5.71 0.76 -1.22
N PHE A 113 5.79 1.65 -0.26
CA PHE A 113 4.63 1.97 0.55
C PHE A 113 4.46 3.47 0.76
N SER A 114 3.21 3.88 0.87
CA SER A 114 2.79 5.23 1.29
C SER A 114 1.49 5.12 2.06
N GLU A 115 1.56 5.20 3.38
CA GLU A 115 0.46 4.89 4.28
C GLU A 115 0.29 5.97 5.33
N HIS A 116 -0.93 6.18 5.80
CA HIS A 116 -1.11 6.87 7.07
C HIS A 116 -1.02 5.84 8.22
N GLY A 117 -0.65 6.32 9.40
CA GLY A 117 -0.53 5.41 10.53
C GLY A 117 -0.34 6.11 11.87
N LYS A 118 0.13 5.34 12.83
CA LYS A 118 0.35 5.76 14.19
C LYS A 118 1.27 6.98 14.27
N SER A 119 0.81 8.02 14.95
CA SER A 119 1.62 9.20 15.22
C SER A 119 2.65 8.92 16.34
N PRO A 120 3.88 9.45 16.23
CA PRO A 120 4.85 9.42 17.34
C PRO A 120 4.46 10.35 18.50
N ASP A 121 3.61 11.35 18.25
CA ASP A 121 3.09 12.25 19.27
C ASP A 121 2.02 11.54 20.12
N MET A 122 2.33 11.32 21.40
CA MET A 122 1.45 10.58 22.31
C MET A 122 0.07 11.21 22.48
N ASN A 123 -0.06 12.52 22.38
CA ASN A 123 -1.37 13.19 22.48
C ASN A 123 -2.19 12.92 21.21
N VAL A 124 -1.57 12.98 20.04
CA VAL A 124 -2.20 12.66 18.77
C VAL A 124 -2.59 11.17 18.71
N PHE A 125 -1.70 10.29 19.17
CA PHE A 125 -1.95 8.85 19.23
C PHE A 125 -3.15 8.49 20.14
N LYS A 126 -3.30 9.15 21.28
CA LYS A 126 -4.49 8.99 22.13
C LYS A 126 -5.78 9.38 21.39
N TRP A 127 -5.74 10.45 20.60
CA TRP A 127 -6.85 10.86 19.75
C TRP A 127 -7.11 9.86 18.63
N GLN A 128 -6.07 9.34 17.97
CA GLN A 128 -6.21 8.28 16.96
C GLN A 128 -6.97 7.08 17.51
N LYS A 129 -6.56 6.58 18.68
CA LYS A 129 -7.25 5.46 19.36
C LYS A 129 -8.73 5.76 19.63
N ARG A 130 -9.02 6.96 20.13
CA ARG A 130 -10.39 7.36 20.46
C ARG A 130 -11.27 7.47 19.22
N MET A 131 -10.70 7.94 18.11
CA MET A 131 -11.43 8.16 16.86
C MET A 131 -11.56 6.91 16.00
N ASN A 132 -10.78 5.84 16.25
CA ASN A 132 -10.81 4.60 15.45
C ASN A 132 -12.19 4.00 15.29
N GLY A 133 -13.01 3.99 16.34
CA GLY A 133 -14.36 3.42 16.28
C GLY A 133 -15.27 4.13 15.27
N ILE A 134 -15.14 5.45 15.16
CA ILE A 134 -15.87 6.28 14.19
C ILE A 134 -15.25 6.10 12.81
N GLN A 135 -13.93 6.22 12.71
CA GLN A 135 -13.18 6.13 11.45
C GLN A 135 -13.43 4.82 10.70
N LYS A 136 -13.41 3.69 11.39
CA LYS A 136 -13.74 2.39 10.81
C LYS A 136 -15.09 2.35 10.10
N ARG A 137 -16.10 3.03 10.66
CA ARG A 137 -17.46 3.03 10.11
C ARG A 137 -17.62 3.91 8.87
N ILE A 138 -16.89 5.02 8.82
CA ILE A 138 -17.07 6.04 7.77
C ILE A 138 -16.01 5.98 6.67
N ALA A 139 -14.89 5.30 6.90
CA ALA A 139 -13.74 5.24 5.99
C ALA A 139 -13.32 3.80 5.63
N GLY A 140 -14.28 2.96 5.28
CA GLY A 140 -13.99 1.64 4.71
C GLY A 140 -13.13 0.71 5.57
N GLY A 141 -13.29 0.76 6.91
CA GLY A 141 -12.53 -0.10 7.82
C GLY A 141 -11.17 0.46 8.25
N CYS A 142 -10.82 1.66 7.83
CA CYS A 142 -9.52 2.26 8.10
C CYS A 142 -9.23 2.47 9.59
N HIS A 143 -8.05 2.03 10.03
CA HIS A 143 -7.50 2.23 11.37
C HIS A 143 -6.43 3.33 11.36
N LEU A 144 -6.55 4.30 12.26
CA LEU A 144 -5.65 5.45 12.33
C LEU A 144 -4.33 5.16 13.05
N ASP A 145 -4.26 4.08 13.82
CA ASP A 145 -3.19 3.79 14.77
C ASP A 145 -2.31 2.60 14.37
N VAL A 146 -2.35 2.20 13.11
CA VAL A 146 -1.49 1.13 12.60
C VAL A 146 -0.02 1.58 12.65
N ASP A 147 0.82 0.79 13.29
CA ASP A 147 2.26 1.02 13.36
C ASP A 147 2.93 0.45 12.10
N ILE A 148 2.83 1.20 11.00
CA ILE A 148 3.26 0.77 9.66
C ILE A 148 4.71 0.26 9.65
N PRO A 149 5.71 0.95 10.22
CA PRO A 149 7.08 0.44 10.26
C PRO A 149 7.19 -0.91 10.96
N ASN A 150 6.51 -1.07 12.08
CA ASN A 150 6.54 -2.30 12.86
C ASN A 150 5.86 -3.47 12.15
N GLU A 151 4.74 -3.25 11.45
CA GLU A 151 4.07 -4.29 10.66
C GLU A 151 4.93 -4.76 9.47
N ILE A 152 5.65 -3.85 8.82
CA ILE A 152 6.61 -4.17 7.76
C ILE A 152 7.77 -5.01 8.31
N ILE A 153 8.35 -4.62 9.45
CA ILE A 153 9.45 -5.37 10.09
C ILE A 153 9.00 -6.76 10.54
N LYS A 154 7.84 -6.88 11.17
CA LYS A 154 7.27 -8.17 11.60
C LYS A 154 7.04 -9.13 10.45
N ALA A 155 6.76 -8.61 9.26
CA ALA A 155 6.58 -9.39 8.05
C ALA A 155 7.90 -9.75 7.35
N ASN A 156 9.02 -9.68 8.07
CA ASN A 156 10.33 -10.06 7.59
C ASN A 156 10.85 -9.19 6.43
N PHE A 157 10.59 -7.87 6.50
CA PHE A 157 11.17 -6.87 5.63
C PHE A 157 12.18 -5.99 6.38
N LYS A 158 13.22 -5.60 5.67
CA LYS A 158 14.16 -4.55 6.08
C LYS A 158 13.72 -3.22 5.50
N LEU A 159 13.50 -2.22 6.35
CA LEU A 159 13.27 -0.85 5.93
C LEU A 159 14.60 -0.24 5.45
N ASN A 160 14.71 0.04 4.14
CA ASN A 160 15.91 0.66 3.58
C ASN A 160 15.81 2.19 3.57
N LYS A 161 14.62 2.68 3.29
CA LYS A 161 14.31 4.11 3.34
C LYS A 161 12.91 4.29 3.90
N ILE A 162 12.80 5.09 4.91
CA ILE A 162 11.53 5.51 5.47
C ILE A 162 11.57 6.99 5.82
N ASP A 163 10.58 7.69 5.33
CA ASP A 163 10.30 9.08 5.71
C ASP A 163 8.91 9.17 6.32
N SER A 164 8.68 10.17 7.14
CA SER A 164 7.37 10.40 7.74
C SER A 164 7.13 11.88 8.01
N MET A 165 5.89 12.31 7.98
CA MET A 165 5.50 13.68 8.30
C MET A 165 4.01 13.81 8.58
N TYR A 166 3.63 14.92 9.23
CA TYR A 166 2.27 15.40 9.17
C TYR A 166 2.00 16.08 7.83
N VAL A 167 0.99 15.61 7.12
CA VAL A 167 0.46 16.33 5.93
C VAL A 167 -0.61 17.35 6.37
N PRO A 168 -0.97 18.34 5.54
CA PRO A 168 -2.05 19.27 5.86
C PRO A 168 -3.37 18.56 6.17
N GLY A 169 -3.99 18.91 7.30
CA GLY A 169 -5.26 18.32 7.76
C GLY A 169 -5.32 18.14 9.28
N PRO A 170 -6.40 17.55 9.82
CA PRO A 170 -6.51 17.22 11.23
C PRO A 170 -5.37 16.30 11.68
N LYS A 171 -4.62 16.66 12.71
CA LYS A 171 -3.40 15.94 13.13
C LYS A 171 -3.60 14.43 13.32
N PHE A 172 -4.73 14.01 13.85
CA PHE A 172 -5.02 12.59 14.09
C PHE A 172 -5.24 11.77 12.79
N LEU A 173 -5.47 12.43 11.65
CA LEU A 173 -5.62 11.82 10.31
C LEU A 173 -4.37 12.00 9.44
N SER A 174 -3.40 12.79 9.86
CA SER A 174 -2.44 13.39 8.93
C SER A 174 -1.01 12.89 9.08
N TYR A 175 -0.72 11.90 9.95
CA TYR A 175 0.61 11.36 10.05
C TYR A 175 0.84 10.23 9.05
N HIS A 176 1.79 10.44 8.15
CA HIS A 176 2.05 9.56 7.01
C HIS A 176 3.47 9.03 7.03
N TYR A 177 3.60 7.79 6.57
CA TYR A 177 4.85 7.09 6.30
C TYR A 177 4.95 6.79 4.82
N TRP A 178 6.14 6.88 4.24
CA TRP A 178 6.41 6.38 2.89
C TRP A 178 7.85 5.90 2.79
N GLY A 179 8.07 4.95 1.91
CA GLY A 179 9.42 4.40 1.80
C GLY A 179 9.54 3.15 0.96
N VAL A 180 10.67 2.50 1.16
CA VAL A 180 11.08 1.28 0.46
C VAL A 180 11.56 0.27 1.49
N ALA A 181 11.07 -0.95 1.37
CA ALA A 181 11.55 -2.09 2.15
C ALA A 181 11.91 -3.26 1.23
N ASN A 182 12.89 -4.07 1.61
CA ASN A 182 13.26 -5.29 0.91
C ASN A 182 13.00 -6.50 1.80
N PRO A 183 12.57 -7.64 1.21
CA PRO A 183 12.37 -8.86 1.97
C PRO A 183 13.69 -9.39 2.53
N LEU A 184 13.63 -9.99 3.72
CA LEU A 184 14.73 -10.72 4.33
C LEU A 184 14.54 -12.22 4.03
N LYS A 185 15.00 -12.64 2.83
CA LYS A 185 14.91 -14.01 2.34
C LYS A 185 16.30 -14.55 1.99
#